data_850a0e6974e4f1c68a2d9742be16db7d
#
_entry.id   850a0e6974e4f1c68a2d9742be16db7d
#
_cell.length_a   1.000
_cell.length_b   1.000
_cell.length_c   1.000
_cell.angle_alpha   90.00
_cell.angle_beta   90.00
_cell.angle_gamma   90.00
#
_symmetry.space_group_name_H-M   'P 1'
#
loop_
_entity.id
_entity.type
_entity.pdbx_description
1 polymer ?
#
loop_
_entity_poly.entity_id
_entity_poly.type
_entity_poly.pdbx_seq_one_letter_code
_entity_poly.pdbx_strand_id
1 'polypeptide(L)'
;MDEPRRLVGTENDVRVDAEIIGDRLSSGVAVPITYVVTNQRSTPILIADLLPNTTYDAETGVVTVDIGTEIPGEEFLPRLISIASGEKRSFPAKATLNVIVSKHRLPNMIFPQALRVRINFLGESQPFEKLINIPEKAVHDPQLAGAIFTKWVESNETVVTNAIPMRWFEGPGEESPITEPASSGRRRRGAGNPP
;
A
#
# COMPACT_ATOMS: atom_id res chain seq x y z
N MET A 1 12.04 -21.67 -2.18
CA MET A 1 12.04 -20.43 -2.97
C MET A 1 10.58 -20.05 -3.15
N ASP A 2 10.17 -18.88 -2.63
CA ASP A 2 8.78 -18.47 -2.75
C ASP A 2 8.50 -18.11 -4.20
N GLU A 3 7.45 -18.64 -4.77
CA GLU A 3 7.05 -18.37 -6.16
C GLU A 3 6.52 -16.93 -6.27
N PRO A 4 6.88 -16.21 -7.35
CA PRO A 4 6.31 -14.89 -7.59
C PRO A 4 4.80 -15.00 -7.85
N ARG A 5 4.04 -14.15 -7.19
CA ARG A 5 2.58 -14.07 -7.33
C ARG A 5 2.22 -12.87 -8.18
N ARG A 6 1.34 -13.08 -9.14
CA ARG A 6 1.03 -12.10 -10.16
C ARG A 6 -0.33 -11.47 -9.95
N LEU A 7 -0.35 -10.13 -10.04
CA LEU A 7 -1.54 -9.31 -10.03
C LEU A 7 -1.65 -8.60 -11.38
N VAL A 8 -2.85 -8.54 -11.94
CA VAL A 8 -3.09 -7.92 -13.25
C VAL A 8 -4.33 -7.06 -13.17
N GLY A 9 -4.26 -5.87 -13.77
CA GLY A 9 -5.40 -4.98 -13.97
C GLY A 9 -5.32 -4.30 -15.34
N THR A 10 -6.46 -3.96 -15.91
CA THR A 10 -6.53 -3.19 -17.15
C THR A 10 -7.75 -2.29 -17.08
N GLU A 11 -7.54 -1.00 -17.16
CA GLU A 11 -8.60 0.02 -17.20
C GLU A 11 -8.12 1.18 -18.08
N ASN A 12 -9.02 1.80 -18.78
CA ASN A 12 -8.76 2.98 -19.61
C ASN A 12 -7.57 2.80 -20.58
N ASP A 13 -7.46 1.65 -21.21
CA ASP A 13 -6.35 1.26 -22.11
C ASP A 13 -4.96 1.36 -21.45
N VAL A 14 -4.90 1.22 -20.13
CA VAL A 14 -3.66 1.07 -19.37
C VAL A 14 -3.68 -0.27 -18.66
N ARG A 15 -2.64 -1.08 -18.87
CA ARG A 15 -2.47 -2.38 -18.22
C ARG A 15 -1.37 -2.32 -17.18
N VAL A 16 -1.64 -2.93 -16.05
CA VAL A 16 -0.69 -3.11 -14.94
C VAL A 16 -0.49 -4.59 -14.69
N ASP A 17 0.75 -5.04 -14.71
CA ASP A 17 1.17 -6.36 -14.27
C ASP A 17 2.11 -6.16 -13.06
N ALA A 18 1.74 -6.65 -11.89
CA ALA A 18 2.58 -6.56 -10.71
C ALA A 18 2.96 -7.96 -10.19
N GLU A 19 4.16 -8.07 -9.64
CA GLU A 19 4.68 -9.30 -9.04
C GLU A 19 5.12 -9.05 -7.62
N ILE A 20 4.75 -9.96 -6.72
CA ILE A 20 5.11 -9.96 -5.30
C ILE A 20 5.75 -11.30 -4.98
N ILE A 21 6.85 -11.27 -4.24
CA ILE A 21 7.53 -12.48 -3.78
C ILE A 21 6.96 -12.87 -2.41
N GLY A 22 6.48 -14.11 -2.32
CA GLY A 22 5.90 -14.66 -1.08
C GLY A 22 4.41 -14.36 -0.91
N ASP A 23 3.88 -14.78 0.23
CA ASP A 23 2.46 -14.72 0.56
C ASP A 23 2.18 -14.14 1.96
N ARG A 24 3.18 -13.49 2.57
CA ARG A 24 3.13 -13.02 3.96
C ARG A 24 2.97 -11.52 4.05
N LEU A 25 2.07 -11.10 4.93
CA LEU A 25 1.90 -9.72 5.34
C LEU A 25 2.16 -9.58 6.83
N SER A 26 2.87 -8.53 7.23
CA SER A 26 3.09 -8.18 8.64
C SER A 26 3.12 -6.66 8.78
N SER A 27 2.69 -6.16 9.93
CA SER A 27 2.79 -4.73 10.23
C SER A 27 4.26 -4.29 10.30
N GLY A 28 4.57 -3.14 9.71
CA GLY A 28 5.92 -2.58 9.69
C GLY A 28 6.91 -3.29 8.75
N VAL A 29 6.52 -4.39 8.11
CA VAL A 29 7.38 -5.13 7.18
C VAL A 29 7.11 -4.68 5.76
N ALA A 30 8.18 -4.32 5.04
CA ALA A 30 8.08 -3.91 3.65
C ALA A 30 7.82 -5.09 2.72
N VAL A 31 6.80 -4.96 1.87
CA VAL A 31 6.49 -5.90 0.78
C VAL A 31 7.16 -5.38 -0.50
N PRO A 32 8.15 -6.09 -1.04
CA PRO A 32 8.76 -5.74 -2.31
C PRO A 32 7.80 -6.08 -3.45
N ILE A 33 7.62 -5.13 -4.36
CA ILE A 33 6.74 -5.23 -5.52
C ILE A 33 7.53 -4.82 -6.76
N THR A 34 7.46 -5.60 -7.81
CA THR A 34 7.85 -5.16 -9.14
C THR A 34 6.59 -5.01 -9.98
N TYR A 35 6.38 -3.84 -10.55
CA TYR A 35 5.22 -3.64 -11.40
C TYR A 35 5.61 -3.08 -12.76
N VAL A 36 4.83 -3.44 -13.75
CA VAL A 36 4.99 -3.04 -15.14
C VAL A 36 3.72 -2.35 -15.59
N VAL A 37 3.86 -1.15 -16.10
CA VAL A 37 2.77 -0.39 -16.71
C VAL A 37 2.94 -0.44 -18.22
N THR A 38 1.87 -0.83 -18.92
CA THR A 38 1.79 -0.84 -20.38
C THR A 38 0.74 0.20 -20.78
N ASN A 39 1.18 1.27 -21.43
CA ASN A 39 0.28 2.28 -21.96
C ASN A 39 -0.19 1.85 -23.37
N GLN A 40 -1.44 1.44 -23.48
CA GLN A 40 -2.07 1.04 -24.76
C GLN A 40 -2.83 2.20 -25.43
N ARG A 41 -2.84 3.38 -24.78
CA ARG A 41 -3.47 4.60 -25.31
C ARG A 41 -2.67 5.19 -26.48
N SER A 42 -3.30 6.01 -27.28
CA SER A 42 -2.65 6.80 -28.32
C SER A 42 -1.87 8.02 -27.79
N THR A 43 -2.08 8.39 -26.51
CA THR A 43 -1.44 9.54 -25.84
C THR A 43 -0.55 9.06 -24.70
N PRO A 44 0.49 9.80 -24.31
CA PRO A 44 1.28 9.49 -23.12
C PRO A 44 0.44 9.60 -21.85
N ILE A 45 0.83 8.83 -20.83
CA ILE A 45 0.31 8.93 -19.47
C ILE A 45 1.45 9.32 -18.52
N LEU A 46 1.09 9.89 -17.36
CA LEU A 46 2.05 10.33 -16.35
C LEU A 46 1.78 9.63 -15.02
N ILE A 47 2.83 9.14 -14.39
CA ILE A 47 2.77 8.54 -13.05
C ILE A 47 3.63 9.36 -12.10
N ALA A 48 3.07 9.72 -10.94
CA ALA A 48 3.83 10.42 -9.90
C ALA A 48 4.87 9.50 -9.24
N ASP A 49 6.14 9.95 -9.19
CA ASP A 49 7.26 9.22 -8.56
C ASP A 49 7.23 9.41 -7.04
N LEU A 50 6.25 8.79 -6.40
CA LEU A 50 6.04 8.83 -4.97
C LEU A 50 6.25 7.44 -4.35
N LEU A 51 6.54 7.43 -3.06
CA LEU A 51 6.54 6.19 -2.29
C LEU A 51 5.12 5.61 -2.24
N PRO A 52 4.96 4.30 -2.41
CA PRO A 52 3.66 3.67 -2.28
C PRO A 52 3.05 3.91 -0.90
N ASN A 53 1.77 4.20 -0.87
CA ASN A 53 0.97 4.19 0.34
C ASN A 53 0.23 2.86 0.47
N THR A 54 -0.25 2.54 1.67
CA THR A 54 -1.05 1.34 1.91
C THR A 54 -2.31 1.69 2.66
N THR A 55 -3.42 1.20 2.15
CA THR A 55 -4.72 1.28 2.82
C THR A 55 -5.21 -0.12 3.14
N TYR A 56 -5.92 -0.26 4.26
CA TYR A 56 -6.48 -1.52 4.71
C TYR A 56 -7.98 -1.38 4.94
N ASP A 57 -8.73 -2.25 4.29
CA ASP A 57 -10.16 -2.37 4.45
C ASP A 57 -10.47 -3.48 5.47
N ALA A 58 -10.93 -3.09 6.64
CA ALA A 58 -11.20 -3.99 7.75
C ALA A 58 -12.46 -4.87 7.54
N GLU A 59 -13.34 -4.51 6.62
CA GLU A 59 -14.55 -5.28 6.32
C GLU A 59 -14.24 -6.44 5.37
N THR A 60 -13.38 -6.21 4.40
CA THR A 60 -13.01 -7.22 3.40
C THR A 60 -11.68 -7.92 3.67
N GLY A 61 -10.84 -7.36 4.54
CA GLY A 61 -9.49 -7.84 4.80
C GLY A 61 -8.52 -7.59 3.64
N VAL A 62 -8.84 -6.68 2.73
CA VAL A 62 -8.00 -6.36 1.57
C VAL A 62 -7.06 -5.22 1.89
N VAL A 63 -5.77 -5.45 1.65
CA VAL A 63 -4.75 -4.41 1.63
C VAL A 63 -4.62 -3.89 0.20
N THR A 64 -4.70 -2.58 0.03
CA THR A 64 -4.44 -1.93 -1.25
C THR A 64 -3.11 -1.19 -1.15
N VAL A 65 -2.20 -1.48 -2.08
CA VAL A 65 -0.97 -0.72 -2.28
C VAL A 65 -1.24 0.34 -3.33
N ASP A 66 -1.23 1.60 -2.90
CA ASP A 66 -1.49 2.75 -3.74
C ASP A 66 -0.17 3.32 -4.29
N ILE A 67 -0.04 3.35 -5.60
CA ILE A 67 1.10 3.90 -6.34
C ILE A 67 0.62 5.11 -7.13
N GLY A 68 1.40 6.19 -7.06
CA GLY A 68 0.92 7.48 -7.53
C GLY A 68 -0.09 8.07 -6.54
N THR A 69 -0.32 9.36 -6.63
CA THR A 69 -1.24 10.07 -5.72
C THR A 69 -2.41 10.60 -6.51
N GLU A 70 -3.63 10.40 -5.99
CA GLU A 70 -4.81 11.05 -6.56
C GLU A 70 -4.72 12.57 -6.50
N ILE A 71 -4.12 13.11 -5.43
CA ILE A 71 -4.03 14.53 -5.18
C ILE A 71 -2.60 14.87 -4.73
N PRO A 72 -1.93 15.85 -5.36
CA PRO A 72 -0.63 16.31 -4.89
C PRO A 72 -0.75 17.01 -3.53
N GLY A 73 0.35 17.05 -2.78
CA GLY A 73 0.43 17.89 -1.59
C GLY A 73 0.30 19.39 -1.94
N GLU A 74 -0.18 20.20 -0.99
CA GLU A 74 -0.43 21.63 -1.23
C GLU A 74 0.84 22.43 -1.59
N GLU A 75 2.00 21.95 -1.17
CA GLU A 75 3.28 22.68 -1.33
C GLU A 75 4.29 21.93 -2.21
N PHE A 76 4.21 20.60 -2.24
CA PHE A 76 5.19 19.76 -2.94
C PHE A 76 4.53 19.01 -4.09
N LEU A 77 5.04 19.27 -5.28
CA LEU A 77 4.64 18.58 -6.50
C LEU A 77 5.64 17.48 -6.82
N PRO A 78 5.19 16.22 -6.97
CA PRO A 78 6.09 15.12 -7.28
C PRO A 78 6.60 15.20 -8.71
N ARG A 79 7.78 14.63 -8.94
CA ARG A 79 8.22 14.32 -10.29
C ARG A 79 7.22 13.40 -10.97
N LEU A 80 6.93 13.68 -12.22
CA LEU A 80 6.09 12.84 -13.06
C LEU A 80 6.96 12.04 -14.03
N ILE A 81 6.65 10.77 -14.16
CA ILE A 81 7.31 9.87 -15.09
C ILE A 81 6.36 9.65 -16.26
N SER A 82 6.77 10.05 -17.46
CA SER A 82 5.99 9.86 -18.68
C SER A 82 6.19 8.45 -19.23
N ILE A 83 5.08 7.82 -19.64
CA ILE A 83 5.05 6.54 -20.37
C ILE A 83 4.39 6.82 -21.71
N ALA A 84 5.16 6.74 -22.79
CA ALA A 84 4.68 7.06 -24.12
C ALA A 84 3.59 6.08 -24.61
N SER A 85 2.88 6.45 -25.68
CA SER A 85 1.94 5.56 -26.38
C SER A 85 2.62 4.27 -26.78
N GLY A 86 2.03 3.11 -26.42
CA GLY A 86 2.55 1.78 -26.68
C GLY A 86 3.76 1.37 -25.83
N GLU A 87 4.28 2.27 -24.98
CA GLU A 87 5.44 1.97 -24.12
C GLU A 87 5.05 1.02 -22.99
N LYS A 88 6.03 0.16 -22.65
CA LYS A 88 5.99 -0.72 -21.49
C LYS A 88 7.15 -0.37 -20.57
N ARG A 89 6.84 0.00 -19.31
CA ARG A 89 7.85 0.43 -18.34
C ARG A 89 7.74 -0.33 -17.02
N SER A 90 8.88 -0.78 -16.50
CA SER A 90 8.97 -1.53 -15.25
C SER A 90 9.50 -0.65 -14.12
N PHE A 91 8.93 -0.83 -12.92
CA PHE A 91 9.28 -0.09 -11.72
C PHE A 91 9.41 -1.02 -10.51
N PRO A 92 10.43 -0.84 -9.67
CA PRO A 92 10.47 -1.43 -8.34
C PRO A 92 9.70 -0.55 -7.35
N ALA A 93 9.02 -1.17 -6.40
CA ALA A 93 8.38 -0.51 -5.29
C ALA A 93 8.55 -1.29 -3.98
N LYS A 94 8.44 -0.60 -2.86
CA LYS A 94 8.39 -1.21 -1.52
C LYS A 94 7.22 -0.57 -0.78
N ALA A 95 6.25 -1.38 -0.41
CA ALA A 95 5.10 -0.92 0.35
C ALA A 95 5.21 -1.41 1.79
N THR A 96 5.06 -0.52 2.76
CA THR A 96 5.06 -0.89 4.19
C THR A 96 3.64 -0.79 4.72
N LEU A 97 3.15 -1.90 5.26
CA LEU A 97 1.87 -1.94 5.94
C LEU A 97 1.99 -1.35 7.34
N ASN A 98 1.31 -0.24 7.58
CA ASN A 98 1.18 0.34 8.91
C ASN A 98 -0.22 0.05 9.47
N VAL A 99 -0.57 -1.23 9.57
CA VAL A 99 -1.84 -1.68 10.15
C VAL A 99 -1.63 -1.90 11.63
N ILE A 100 -2.25 -1.06 12.46
CA ILE A 100 -2.34 -1.29 13.90
C ILE A 100 -3.52 -2.24 14.12
N VAL A 101 -3.23 -3.52 14.19
CA VAL A 101 -4.21 -4.50 14.64
C VAL A 101 -4.29 -4.41 16.15
N SER A 102 -5.27 -3.66 16.68
CA SER A 102 -5.49 -3.53 18.11
C SER A 102 -5.78 -4.91 18.73
N LYS A 103 -5.15 -5.22 19.89
CA LYS A 103 -5.48 -6.41 20.69
C LYS A 103 -6.95 -6.42 21.14
N HIS A 104 -7.60 -5.27 21.16
CA HIS A 104 -9.03 -5.13 21.36
C HIS A 104 -9.72 -5.09 20.00
N ARG A 105 -9.93 -6.26 19.43
CA ARG A 105 -10.61 -6.43 18.15
C ARG A 105 -11.98 -5.75 18.19
N LEU A 106 -12.25 -4.90 17.24
CA LEU A 106 -13.62 -4.54 16.92
C LEU A 106 -14.34 -5.84 16.49
N PRO A 107 -15.57 -6.07 16.96
CA PRO A 107 -16.28 -7.32 16.73
C PRO A 107 -16.60 -7.48 15.27
N ASN A 108 -16.02 -7.45 14.30
CA ASN A 108 -16.19 -7.73 12.87
C ASN A 108 -14.95 -7.39 12.04
N MET A 109 -13.79 -7.13 12.67
CA MET A 109 -12.55 -6.85 11.96
C MET A 109 -11.98 -8.14 11.37
N ILE A 110 -11.79 -8.17 10.05
CA ILE A 110 -11.14 -9.27 9.34
C ILE A 110 -9.66 -8.91 9.23
N PHE A 111 -8.74 -9.83 9.56
CA PHE A 111 -7.31 -9.62 9.37
C PHE A 111 -6.95 -9.45 7.89
N PRO A 112 -5.84 -8.76 7.59
CA PRO A 112 -5.31 -8.70 6.24
C PRO A 112 -5.16 -10.11 5.64
N GLN A 113 -5.94 -10.41 4.60
CA GLN A 113 -5.98 -11.72 3.97
C GLN A 113 -5.80 -11.68 2.46
N ALA A 114 -5.78 -10.50 1.88
CA ALA A 114 -5.54 -10.32 0.47
C ALA A 114 -4.80 -8.99 0.21
N LEU A 115 -4.11 -8.93 -0.93
CA LEU A 115 -3.41 -7.73 -1.37
C LEU A 115 -3.74 -7.46 -2.84
N ARG A 116 -3.93 -6.18 -3.17
CA ARG A 116 -4.04 -5.67 -4.54
C ARG A 116 -3.17 -4.43 -4.72
N VAL A 117 -2.89 -4.09 -5.97
CA VAL A 117 -2.19 -2.86 -6.34
C VAL A 117 -3.16 -1.92 -7.04
N ARG A 118 -3.12 -0.65 -6.70
CA ARG A 118 -3.83 0.44 -7.37
C ARG A 118 -2.79 1.43 -7.89
N ILE A 119 -2.86 1.75 -9.18
CA ILE A 119 -1.98 2.73 -9.80
C ILE A 119 -2.83 3.92 -10.24
N ASN A 120 -2.50 5.10 -9.73
CA ASN A 120 -3.06 6.36 -10.15
C ASN A 120 -2.15 6.99 -11.19
N PHE A 121 -2.72 7.51 -12.27
CA PHE A 121 -1.99 8.15 -13.36
C PHE A 121 -2.78 9.33 -13.92
N LEU A 122 -2.08 10.27 -14.53
CA LEU A 122 -2.72 11.38 -15.25
C LEU A 122 -2.84 11.02 -16.73
N GLY A 123 -4.04 11.10 -17.25
CA GLY A 123 -4.36 10.76 -18.65
C GLY A 123 -3.93 11.81 -19.68
N GLU A 124 -3.50 12.98 -19.22
CA GLU A 124 -3.06 14.08 -20.05
C GLU A 124 -1.70 14.60 -19.59
N SER A 125 -0.88 15.13 -20.51
CA SER A 125 0.43 15.71 -20.18
C SER A 125 0.38 17.22 -19.89
N GLN A 126 -0.62 17.93 -20.37
CA GLN A 126 -0.81 19.36 -20.09
C GLN A 126 -1.75 19.55 -18.89
N PRO A 127 -1.44 20.45 -17.94
CA PRO A 127 -0.34 21.41 -17.89
C PRO A 127 0.88 20.92 -17.06
N PHE A 128 1.19 19.65 -17.06
CA PHE A 128 2.15 19.02 -16.15
C PHE A 128 3.59 18.95 -16.68
N GLU A 129 3.89 19.51 -17.84
CA GLU A 129 5.18 19.36 -18.54
C GLU A 129 6.37 19.78 -17.69
N LYS A 130 6.20 20.80 -16.82
CA LYS A 130 7.26 21.27 -15.92
C LYS A 130 7.68 20.26 -14.85
N LEU A 131 6.87 19.22 -14.62
CA LEU A 131 7.11 18.16 -13.63
C LEU A 131 7.64 16.87 -14.26
N ILE A 132 7.62 16.79 -15.60
CA ILE A 132 7.96 15.55 -16.31
C ILE A 132 9.47 15.34 -16.30
N ASN A 133 9.91 14.20 -15.76
CA ASN A 133 11.30 13.74 -15.74
C ASN A 133 12.31 14.77 -15.19
N ILE A 134 11.87 15.65 -14.29
CA ILE A 134 12.78 16.56 -13.58
C ILE A 134 13.79 15.78 -12.74
N PRO A 135 14.99 16.33 -12.47
CA PRO A 135 16.03 15.62 -11.71
C PRO A 135 15.64 15.39 -10.24
N GLU A 136 14.95 16.34 -9.63
CA GLU A 136 14.49 16.25 -8.25
C GLU A 136 13.23 15.35 -8.17
N LYS A 137 13.07 14.64 -7.05
CA LYS A 137 11.86 13.81 -6.83
C LYS A 137 10.59 14.63 -6.58
N ALA A 138 10.74 15.85 -6.06
CA ALA A 138 9.64 16.78 -5.83
C ALA A 138 10.14 18.21 -5.90
N VAL A 139 9.24 19.13 -6.26
CA VAL A 139 9.47 20.57 -6.33
C VAL A 139 8.54 21.28 -5.35
N HIS A 140 9.11 22.24 -4.61
CA HIS A 140 8.31 23.13 -3.77
C HIS A 140 7.89 24.36 -4.62
N ASP A 141 6.67 24.36 -5.12
CA ASP A 141 6.09 25.45 -5.89
C ASP A 141 4.59 25.58 -5.59
N PRO A 142 4.21 26.31 -4.53
CA PRO A 142 2.80 26.50 -4.15
C PRO A 142 1.94 27.18 -5.22
N GLN A 143 2.55 28.06 -6.03
CA GLN A 143 1.81 28.73 -7.10
C GLN A 143 1.47 27.76 -8.23
N LEU A 144 2.44 26.95 -8.64
CA LEU A 144 2.22 25.90 -9.63
C LEU A 144 1.23 24.87 -9.09
N ALA A 145 1.38 24.45 -7.82
CA ALA A 145 0.47 23.50 -7.18
C ALA A 145 -0.98 23.98 -7.23
N GLY A 146 -1.25 25.23 -6.86
CA GLY A 146 -2.59 25.83 -6.96
C GLY A 146 -3.11 25.93 -8.39
N ALA A 147 -2.23 26.26 -9.34
CA ALA A 147 -2.61 26.43 -10.75
C ALA A 147 -3.00 25.10 -11.43
N ILE A 148 -2.37 23.98 -11.06
CA ILE A 148 -2.61 22.67 -11.70
C ILE A 148 -3.55 21.76 -10.91
N PHE A 149 -3.94 22.13 -9.69
CA PHE A 149 -4.69 21.27 -8.78
C PHE A 149 -5.99 20.73 -9.39
N THR A 150 -6.84 21.63 -9.91
CA THR A 150 -8.11 21.23 -10.53
C THR A 150 -7.88 20.26 -11.69
N LYS A 151 -6.90 20.58 -12.55
CA LYS A 151 -6.58 19.73 -13.70
C LYS A 151 -6.00 18.38 -13.29
N TRP A 152 -5.22 18.35 -12.21
CA TRP A 152 -4.71 17.08 -11.64
C TRP A 152 -5.87 16.16 -11.23
N VAL A 153 -6.85 16.71 -10.50
CA VAL A 153 -8.02 15.93 -10.05
C VAL A 153 -8.84 15.45 -11.25
N GLU A 154 -9.08 16.31 -12.23
CA GLU A 154 -9.84 15.96 -13.44
C GLU A 154 -9.16 14.92 -14.32
N SER A 155 -7.83 14.97 -14.41
CA SER A 155 -7.03 14.07 -15.28
C SER A 155 -6.64 12.77 -14.58
N ASN A 156 -6.89 12.65 -13.27
CA ASN A 156 -6.50 11.47 -12.50
C ASN A 156 -7.37 10.28 -12.86
N GLU A 157 -6.72 9.22 -13.27
CA GLU A 157 -7.34 7.94 -13.62
C GLU A 157 -6.67 6.82 -12.81
N THR A 158 -7.34 5.69 -12.70
CA THR A 158 -6.90 4.60 -11.84
C THR A 158 -6.98 3.26 -12.54
N VAL A 159 -5.99 2.40 -12.31
CA VAL A 159 -6.04 0.96 -12.64
C VAL A 159 -5.94 0.17 -11.35
N VAL A 160 -6.88 -0.73 -11.11
CA VAL A 160 -6.88 -1.64 -9.97
C VAL A 160 -6.64 -3.06 -10.44
N THR A 161 -5.67 -3.76 -9.82
CA THR A 161 -5.42 -5.17 -10.12
C THR A 161 -6.43 -6.08 -9.42
N ASN A 162 -6.48 -7.35 -9.84
CA ASN A 162 -7.09 -8.38 -9.00
C ASN A 162 -6.42 -8.44 -7.62
N ALA A 163 -7.14 -8.91 -6.62
CA ALA A 163 -6.59 -9.21 -5.31
C ALA A 163 -6.05 -10.65 -5.29
N ILE A 164 -4.91 -10.86 -4.64
CA ILE A 164 -4.34 -12.19 -4.38
C ILE A 164 -4.42 -12.51 -2.90
N PRO A 165 -4.72 -13.78 -2.52
CA PRO A 165 -4.76 -14.18 -1.11
C PRO A 165 -3.38 -14.05 -0.48
N MET A 166 -3.33 -13.53 0.75
CA MET A 166 -2.13 -13.36 1.56
C MET A 166 -2.36 -13.94 2.96
N ARG A 167 -1.28 -14.22 3.67
CA ARG A 167 -1.32 -14.67 5.07
C ARG A 167 -0.79 -13.59 5.99
N TRP A 168 -1.56 -13.26 7.02
CA TRP A 168 -1.13 -12.33 8.04
C TRP A 168 -0.25 -13.02 9.07
N PHE A 169 0.86 -12.37 9.43
CA PHE A 169 1.74 -12.79 10.52
C PHE A 169 1.88 -11.62 11.51
N GLU A 170 1.61 -11.90 12.77
CA GLU A 170 1.98 -10.99 13.85
C GLU A 170 3.51 -10.95 13.91
N GLY A 171 4.08 -9.76 13.86
CA GLY A 171 5.55 -9.60 13.86
C GLY A 171 6.18 -10.14 15.14
N PRO A 172 7.48 -10.46 15.13
CA PRO A 172 8.21 -10.89 16.32
C PRO A 172 8.35 -9.70 17.31
N GLY A 173 7.37 -9.47 18.13
CA GLY A 173 7.33 -8.36 19.11
C GLY A 173 6.08 -8.35 19.97
N GLU A 174 5.09 -9.15 19.64
CA GLU A 174 3.84 -9.25 20.41
C GLU A 174 3.68 -10.62 21.09
N GLU A 175 4.72 -11.13 21.73
CA GLU A 175 4.49 -12.15 22.77
C GLU A 175 3.67 -11.49 23.86
N SER A 176 2.37 -11.80 23.91
CA SER A 176 1.53 -11.51 25.06
C SER A 176 2.21 -12.09 26.29
N PRO A 177 2.44 -11.33 27.36
CA PRO A 177 2.87 -11.94 28.61
C PRO A 177 1.82 -12.98 28.96
N ILE A 178 2.19 -14.24 28.91
CA ILE A 178 1.39 -15.36 29.40
C ILE A 178 1.15 -15.04 30.88
N THR A 179 -0.03 -14.54 31.21
CA THR A 179 -0.46 -14.40 32.58
C THR A 179 -0.61 -15.83 33.11
N GLU A 180 0.43 -16.33 33.77
CA GLU A 180 0.31 -17.59 34.51
C GLU A 180 -0.90 -17.46 35.43
N PRO A 181 -1.81 -18.43 35.44
CA PRO A 181 -2.90 -18.42 36.38
C PRO A 181 -2.31 -18.52 37.79
N ALA A 182 -2.61 -17.50 38.61
CA ALA A 182 -2.20 -17.44 39.99
C ALA A 182 -2.48 -18.80 40.67
N SER A 183 -1.43 -19.53 41.00
CA SER A 183 -1.53 -20.75 41.77
C SER A 183 -2.24 -20.44 43.08
N SER A 184 -3.48 -20.91 43.20
CA SER A 184 -4.27 -20.86 44.45
C SER A 184 -3.51 -21.61 45.55
N GLY A 185 -2.80 -20.86 46.37
CA GLY A 185 -2.14 -21.37 47.57
C GLY A 185 -3.17 -21.98 48.50
N ARG A 186 -3.23 -23.28 48.50
CA ARG A 186 -3.96 -24.08 49.48
C ARG A 186 -3.34 -23.88 50.85
N ARG A 187 -3.93 -22.96 51.66
CA ARG A 187 -3.63 -22.84 53.10
C ARG A 187 -4.02 -24.19 53.80
N ARG A 188 -3.04 -25.00 54.10
CA ARG A 188 -3.19 -26.10 55.09
C ARG A 188 -3.39 -25.47 56.48
N ARG A 189 -4.59 -25.62 57.02
CA ARG A 189 -4.84 -25.42 58.46
C ARG A 189 -4.18 -26.57 59.21
N GLY A 190 -3.13 -26.25 59.94
CA GLY A 190 -2.59 -27.14 60.95
C GLY A 190 -3.53 -27.20 62.16
N ALA A 191 -3.99 -28.42 62.45
CA ALA A 191 -4.67 -28.72 63.71
C ALA A 191 -3.61 -28.81 64.82
N GLY A 192 -3.65 -27.90 65.75
CA GLY A 192 -2.95 -28.04 67.04
C GLY A 192 -3.91 -28.62 68.05
N ASN A 193 -3.51 -29.71 68.69
CA ASN A 193 -4.19 -30.35 69.82
C ASN A 193 -3.56 -29.84 71.11
N PRO A 194 -4.35 -29.73 72.21
CA PRO A 194 -3.87 -29.35 73.55
C PRO A 194 -3.41 -30.54 74.35
N PRO A 195 -2.88 -30.36 75.56
CA PRO A 195 -3.63 -30.34 76.80
C PRO A 195 -3.50 -29.02 77.56
#